data_48a8c39fbd0fa6731976dadc13d51840
#
_entry.id   48a8c39fbd0fa6731976dadc13d51840
#
_cell.length_a   1.000
_cell.length_b   1.000
_cell.length_c   1.000
_cell.angle_alpha   90.00
_cell.angle_beta   90.00
_cell.angle_gamma   90.00
#
_symmetry.space_group_name_H-M   'P 1'
#
loop_
_entity.id
_entity.type
_entity.pdbx_description
1 polymer ?
#
loop_
_entity_poly.entity_id
_entity_poly.type
_entity_poly.pdbx_seq_one_letter_code
_entity_poly.pdbx_strand_id
1 'polypeptide(L)'
;MLRVLIVDNNADLCQQLEEYLAQSPDIEPCGVAYDGEMALELIQELEPDVVLLDLTMPKLDGIGVMEGLSNLDLDTYPDVIVLTAFARDEMVERMTELGAKYFIVKPINLSILAERIRQFGASDNSNQMGGRLPNSTASPLGTIRRSEAMLTDLLHQIGLPSHFKGHVYLREAVLMVMDNPALLGGLTKQVYPVIAERHSTTPSGVESAIRNALVTAWNRGNREFLVTLMGIHMTNNGEAQMPTNSVLIAKLADRLRLAK
;
A
#
# COMPACT_ATOMS: atom_id res chain seq x y z
N MET A 1 -7.82 10.46 24.10
CA MET A 1 -7.01 9.25 23.91
C MET A 1 -7.77 8.43 22.91
N LEU A 2 -7.16 8.08 21.78
CA LEU A 2 -7.83 7.36 20.69
C LEU A 2 -7.94 5.87 21.04
N ARG A 3 -9.16 5.37 21.10
CA ARG A 3 -9.45 3.96 21.41
C ARG A 3 -9.40 3.15 20.12
N VAL A 4 -8.52 2.16 20.07
CA VAL A 4 -8.24 1.36 18.87
C VAL A 4 -8.57 -0.10 19.11
N LEU A 5 -9.47 -0.65 18.29
CA LEU A 5 -9.74 -2.09 18.24
C LEU A 5 -8.87 -2.74 17.16
N ILE A 6 -8.18 -3.82 17.50
CA ILE A 6 -7.35 -4.59 16.57
C ILE A 6 -8.13 -5.84 16.16
N VAL A 7 -8.30 -6.04 14.85
CA VAL A 7 -9.06 -7.16 14.28
C VAL A 7 -8.22 -7.90 13.26
N ASP A 8 -7.63 -9.02 13.68
CA ASP A 8 -6.74 -9.84 12.84
C ASP A 8 -6.67 -11.27 13.40
N ASN A 9 -6.71 -12.28 12.56
CA ASN A 9 -6.63 -13.69 12.99
C ASN A 9 -5.21 -14.14 13.35
N ASN A 10 -4.20 -13.31 13.12
CA ASN A 10 -2.81 -13.57 13.51
C ASN A 10 -2.53 -13.02 14.91
N ALA A 11 -2.57 -13.91 15.91
CA ALA A 11 -2.36 -13.54 17.32
C ALA A 11 -1.00 -12.87 17.58
N ASP A 12 0.07 -13.30 16.91
CA ASP A 12 1.42 -12.72 17.07
C ASP A 12 1.44 -11.27 16.55
N LEU A 13 0.77 -11.01 15.43
CA LEU A 13 0.65 -9.65 14.90
C LEU A 13 -0.20 -8.76 15.82
N CYS A 14 -1.33 -9.28 16.32
CA CYS A 14 -2.17 -8.56 17.28
C CYS A 14 -1.38 -8.15 18.51
N GLN A 15 -0.62 -9.06 19.09
CA GLN A 15 0.23 -8.77 20.27
C GLN A 15 1.28 -7.69 19.95
N GLN A 16 1.96 -7.77 18.81
CA GLN A 16 2.94 -6.77 18.40
C GLN A 16 2.30 -5.38 18.22
N LEU A 17 1.11 -5.33 17.61
CA LEU A 17 0.36 -4.09 17.43
C LEU A 17 -0.07 -3.51 18.77
N GLU A 18 -0.63 -4.32 19.64
CA GLU A 18 -1.07 -3.92 20.98
C GLU A 18 0.10 -3.37 21.81
N GLU A 19 1.22 -4.11 21.90
CA GLU A 19 2.42 -3.69 22.62
C GLU A 19 3.00 -2.37 22.08
N TYR A 20 3.02 -2.19 20.75
CA TYR A 20 3.54 -0.99 20.13
C TYR A 20 2.62 0.23 20.37
N LEU A 21 1.32 0.06 20.17
CA LEU A 21 0.34 1.14 20.31
C LEU A 21 0.21 1.57 21.77
N ALA A 22 0.29 0.66 22.74
CA ALA A 22 0.27 0.95 24.17
C ALA A 22 1.45 1.84 24.64
N GLN A 23 2.55 1.92 23.88
CA GLN A 23 3.66 2.84 24.18
C GLN A 23 3.35 4.30 23.79
N SER A 24 2.29 4.53 23.03
CA SER A 24 1.88 5.87 22.57
C SER A 24 0.95 6.51 23.63
N PRO A 25 1.25 7.70 24.13
CA PRO A 25 0.46 8.31 25.21
C PRO A 25 -0.95 8.77 24.76
N ASP A 26 -1.19 8.83 23.48
CA ASP A 26 -2.41 9.33 22.83
C ASP A 26 -3.26 8.23 22.19
N ILE A 27 -2.79 6.97 22.19
CA ILE A 27 -3.48 5.82 21.61
C ILE A 27 -3.69 4.76 22.71
N GLU A 28 -4.89 4.20 22.77
CA GLU A 28 -5.26 3.13 23.70
C GLU A 28 -5.78 1.92 22.91
N PRO A 29 -5.04 0.81 22.85
CA PRO A 29 -5.61 -0.45 22.39
C PRO A 29 -6.73 -0.86 23.35
N CYS A 30 -7.97 -0.86 22.89
CA CYS A 30 -9.13 -1.16 23.75
C CYS A 30 -9.62 -2.60 23.65
N GLY A 31 -9.11 -3.38 22.68
CA GLY A 31 -9.46 -4.78 22.52
C GLY A 31 -8.81 -5.41 21.29
N VAL A 32 -8.92 -6.75 21.23
CA VAL A 32 -8.45 -7.57 20.10
C VAL A 32 -9.55 -8.55 19.72
N ALA A 33 -9.88 -8.62 18.44
CA ALA A 33 -10.76 -9.65 17.85
C ALA A 33 -9.99 -10.51 16.86
N TYR A 34 -10.26 -11.82 16.84
CA TYR A 34 -9.58 -12.77 15.98
C TYR A 34 -10.44 -13.26 14.81
N ASP A 35 -11.68 -12.84 14.75
CA ASP A 35 -12.61 -13.07 13.63
C ASP A 35 -13.63 -11.93 13.53
N GLY A 36 -14.38 -11.90 12.43
CA GLY A 36 -15.31 -10.80 12.15
C GLY A 36 -16.56 -10.79 13.02
N GLU A 37 -17.02 -11.94 13.53
CA GLU A 37 -18.18 -12.01 14.44
C GLU A 37 -17.80 -11.34 15.77
N MET A 38 -16.67 -11.74 16.35
CA MET A 38 -16.11 -11.14 17.56
C MET A 38 -15.83 -9.64 17.36
N ALA A 39 -15.40 -9.24 16.16
CA ALA A 39 -15.15 -7.85 15.85
C ALA A 39 -16.42 -6.99 15.98
N LEU A 40 -17.54 -7.45 15.40
CA LEU A 40 -18.82 -6.71 15.49
C LEU A 40 -19.35 -6.62 16.94
N GLU A 41 -19.20 -7.70 17.73
CA GLU A 41 -19.55 -7.69 19.15
C GLU A 41 -18.72 -6.66 19.93
N LEU A 42 -17.39 -6.67 19.76
CA LEU A 42 -16.50 -5.75 20.44
C LEU A 42 -16.64 -4.29 19.95
N ILE A 43 -16.96 -4.05 18.69
CA ILE A 43 -17.26 -2.70 18.20
C ILE A 43 -18.48 -2.13 18.93
N GLN A 44 -19.53 -2.93 19.08
CA GLN A 44 -20.75 -2.49 19.77
C GLN A 44 -20.54 -2.32 21.27
N GLU A 45 -19.72 -3.17 21.92
CA GLU A 45 -19.45 -3.09 23.36
C GLU A 45 -18.48 -1.97 23.72
N LEU A 46 -17.41 -1.82 22.91
CA LEU A 46 -16.28 -0.95 23.24
C LEU A 46 -16.39 0.44 22.60
N GLU A 47 -17.20 0.62 21.58
CA GLU A 47 -17.32 1.87 20.81
C GLU A 47 -15.93 2.49 20.49
N PRO A 48 -15.03 1.79 19.75
CA PRO A 48 -13.72 2.29 19.45
C PRO A 48 -13.76 3.50 18.49
N ASP A 49 -12.78 4.39 18.58
CA ASP A 49 -12.61 5.49 17.61
C ASP A 49 -12.08 4.99 16.27
N VAL A 50 -11.19 3.99 16.33
CA VAL A 50 -10.54 3.40 15.14
C VAL A 50 -10.57 1.88 15.21
N VAL A 51 -10.85 1.25 14.09
CA VAL A 51 -10.75 -0.22 13.91
C VAL A 51 -9.63 -0.52 12.90
N LEU A 52 -8.64 -1.30 13.32
CA LEU A 52 -7.66 -1.91 12.43
C LEU A 52 -8.21 -3.25 11.98
N LEU A 53 -8.57 -3.39 10.71
CA LEU A 53 -9.34 -4.52 10.20
C LEU A 53 -8.55 -5.32 9.16
N ASP A 54 -8.23 -6.59 9.46
CA ASP A 54 -7.76 -7.52 8.43
C ASP A 54 -8.89 -7.96 7.51
N LEU A 55 -8.57 -8.13 6.22
CA LEU A 55 -9.55 -8.61 5.23
C LEU A 55 -9.77 -10.11 5.28
N THR A 56 -8.74 -10.87 5.64
CA THR A 56 -8.76 -12.33 5.50
C THR A 56 -8.84 -13.01 6.87
N MET A 57 -10.04 -13.24 7.34
CA MET A 57 -10.30 -13.85 8.64
C MET A 57 -11.28 -15.04 8.51
N PRO A 58 -11.24 -15.98 9.47
CA PRO A 58 -12.22 -17.06 9.53
C PRO A 58 -13.61 -16.55 9.95
N LYS A 59 -14.64 -17.38 9.74
CA LYS A 59 -16.07 -17.13 10.01
C LYS A 59 -16.63 -15.97 9.20
N LEU A 60 -16.35 -14.73 9.60
CA LEU A 60 -16.74 -13.51 8.90
C LEU A 60 -15.48 -12.74 8.48
N ASP A 61 -15.32 -12.48 7.19
CA ASP A 61 -14.20 -11.73 6.63
C ASP A 61 -14.35 -10.21 6.84
N GLY A 62 -13.31 -9.44 6.49
CA GLY A 62 -13.33 -7.99 6.68
C GLY A 62 -14.41 -7.27 5.87
N ILE A 63 -14.85 -7.81 4.73
CA ILE A 63 -15.98 -7.25 3.96
C ILE A 63 -17.28 -7.44 4.75
N GLY A 64 -17.49 -8.65 5.27
CA GLY A 64 -18.65 -8.94 6.10
C GLY A 64 -18.70 -8.10 7.38
N VAL A 65 -17.54 -7.78 7.98
CA VAL A 65 -17.46 -6.84 9.11
C VAL A 65 -17.92 -5.44 8.69
N MET A 66 -17.44 -4.92 7.55
CA MET A 66 -17.86 -3.60 7.06
C MET A 66 -19.35 -3.54 6.71
N GLU A 67 -19.88 -4.60 6.12
CA GLU A 67 -21.33 -4.71 5.84
C GLU A 67 -22.14 -4.82 7.15
N GLY A 68 -21.65 -5.60 8.12
CA GLY A 68 -22.26 -5.73 9.44
C GLY A 68 -22.23 -4.43 10.24
N LEU A 69 -21.11 -3.69 10.16
CA LEU A 69 -20.94 -2.41 10.84
C LEU A 69 -22.05 -1.39 10.45
N SER A 70 -22.44 -1.38 9.18
CA SER A 70 -23.51 -0.48 8.70
C SER A 70 -24.90 -0.81 9.28
N ASN A 71 -25.07 -1.99 9.86
CA ASN A 71 -26.33 -2.45 10.47
C ASN A 71 -26.33 -2.34 12.00
N LEU A 72 -25.21 -1.97 12.61
CA LEU A 72 -25.16 -1.72 14.05
C LEU A 72 -25.77 -0.35 14.37
N ASP A 73 -26.44 -0.29 15.51
CA ASP A 73 -26.98 0.97 16.06
C ASP A 73 -25.91 1.55 17.01
N LEU A 74 -25.04 2.42 16.46
CA LEU A 74 -23.93 3.03 17.17
C LEU A 74 -24.14 4.55 17.24
N ASP A 75 -23.85 5.14 18.39
CA ASP A 75 -23.87 6.60 18.53
C ASP A 75 -22.80 7.26 17.64
N THR A 76 -21.66 6.58 17.48
CA THR A 76 -20.55 7.04 16.65
C THR A 76 -19.90 5.86 15.92
N TYR A 77 -19.77 5.97 14.60
CA TYR A 77 -19.13 4.92 13.80
C TYR A 77 -17.62 5.07 13.83
N PRO A 78 -16.86 3.98 14.06
CA PRO A 78 -15.41 4.04 14.06
C PRO A 78 -14.83 4.31 12.68
N ASP A 79 -13.68 4.97 12.64
CA ASP A 79 -12.89 5.04 11.42
C ASP A 79 -12.16 3.72 11.16
N VAL A 80 -12.39 3.10 10.02
CA VAL A 80 -11.81 1.79 9.69
C VAL A 80 -10.54 1.95 8.84
N ILE A 81 -9.42 1.41 9.35
CA ILE A 81 -8.15 1.26 8.65
C ILE A 81 -7.98 -0.21 8.29
N VAL A 82 -8.01 -0.52 7.02
CA VAL A 82 -7.91 -1.89 6.51
C VAL A 82 -6.44 -2.33 6.44
N LEU A 83 -6.15 -3.50 7.00
CA LEU A 83 -4.86 -4.19 6.91
C LEU A 83 -5.00 -5.31 5.89
N THR A 84 -4.16 -5.37 4.86
CA THR A 84 -4.31 -6.38 3.81
C THR A 84 -2.97 -6.90 3.30
N ALA A 85 -2.90 -8.22 3.05
CA ALA A 85 -1.75 -8.81 2.38
C ALA A 85 -1.75 -8.52 0.86
N PHE A 86 -2.93 -8.29 0.27
CA PHE A 86 -3.11 -8.04 -1.16
C PHE A 86 -4.19 -6.97 -1.38
N ALA A 87 -3.79 -5.84 -1.96
CA ALA A 87 -4.73 -4.83 -2.42
C ALA A 87 -5.15 -5.16 -3.87
N ARG A 88 -6.20 -5.97 -4.06
CA ARG A 88 -6.86 -6.09 -5.37
C ARG A 88 -7.76 -4.88 -5.57
N ASP A 89 -7.73 -4.29 -6.74
CA ASP A 89 -8.47 -3.04 -7.03
C ASP A 89 -9.97 -3.17 -6.73
N GLU A 90 -10.61 -4.28 -7.12
CA GLU A 90 -12.02 -4.55 -6.86
C GLU A 90 -12.35 -4.59 -5.35
N MET A 91 -11.45 -5.18 -4.54
CA MET A 91 -11.65 -5.30 -3.09
C MET A 91 -11.46 -3.96 -2.38
N VAL A 92 -10.48 -3.19 -2.81
CA VAL A 92 -10.26 -1.82 -2.27
C VAL A 92 -11.41 -0.89 -2.65
N GLU A 93 -11.93 -0.99 -3.88
CA GLU A 93 -13.09 -0.24 -4.33
C GLU A 93 -14.32 -0.57 -3.48
N ARG A 94 -14.60 -1.86 -3.29
CA ARG A 94 -15.71 -2.33 -2.44
C ARG A 94 -15.59 -1.84 -1.00
N MET A 95 -14.41 -1.99 -0.38
CA MET A 95 -14.19 -1.54 0.99
C MET A 95 -14.29 -0.02 1.14
N THR A 96 -13.89 0.74 0.11
CA THR A 96 -14.03 2.21 0.08
C THR A 96 -15.51 2.61 -0.01
N GLU A 97 -16.30 1.92 -0.84
CA GLU A 97 -17.76 2.12 -0.92
C GLU A 97 -18.44 1.84 0.42
N LEU A 98 -17.96 0.84 1.16
CA LEU A 98 -18.41 0.49 2.50
C LEU A 98 -17.91 1.45 3.60
N GLY A 99 -17.08 2.43 3.27
CA GLY A 99 -16.66 3.49 4.19
C GLY A 99 -15.29 3.33 4.84
N ALA A 100 -14.45 2.38 4.38
CA ALA A 100 -13.08 2.28 4.87
C ALA A 100 -12.29 3.57 4.58
N LYS A 101 -11.60 4.09 5.60
CA LYS A 101 -10.90 5.38 5.53
C LYS A 101 -9.50 5.25 4.96
N TYR A 102 -8.82 4.16 5.24
CA TYR A 102 -7.44 3.96 4.83
C TYR A 102 -7.10 2.48 4.66
N PHE A 103 -6.02 2.20 3.91
CA PHE A 103 -5.52 0.85 3.66
C PHE A 103 -4.02 0.78 3.92
N ILE A 104 -3.59 -0.23 4.64
CA ILE A 104 -2.18 -0.53 4.89
C ILE A 104 -1.89 -1.93 4.36
N VAL A 105 -0.91 -2.01 3.46
CA VAL A 105 -0.47 -3.31 2.93
C VAL A 105 0.52 -3.93 3.92
N LYS A 106 0.28 -5.17 4.30
CA LYS A 106 1.21 -5.98 5.10
C LYS A 106 2.48 -6.30 4.27
N PRO A 107 3.71 -6.21 4.84
CA PRO A 107 4.03 -6.04 6.25
C PRO A 107 3.84 -4.59 6.73
N ILE A 108 3.32 -4.44 7.96
CA ILE A 108 2.91 -3.16 8.53
C ILE A 108 4.13 -2.41 9.08
N ASN A 109 4.30 -1.15 8.67
CA ASN A 109 5.21 -0.24 9.35
C ASN A 109 4.49 0.41 10.52
N LEU A 110 4.88 0.05 11.75
CA LEU A 110 4.20 0.46 12.98
C LEU A 110 4.20 1.99 13.20
N SER A 111 5.25 2.69 12.80
CA SER A 111 5.31 4.16 12.93
C SER A 111 4.33 4.84 11.97
N ILE A 112 4.21 4.35 10.74
CA ILE A 112 3.24 4.84 9.77
C ILE A 112 1.81 4.52 10.24
N LEU A 113 1.59 3.32 10.77
CA LEU A 113 0.29 2.93 11.32
C LEU A 113 -0.17 3.90 12.42
N ALA A 114 0.69 4.18 13.42
CA ALA A 114 0.36 5.10 14.50
C ALA A 114 0.07 6.53 14.00
N GLU A 115 0.79 7.00 12.98
CA GLU A 115 0.51 8.28 12.34
C GLU A 115 -0.87 8.29 11.67
N ARG A 116 -1.27 7.21 10.99
CA ARG A 116 -2.59 7.10 10.37
C ARG A 116 -3.72 6.99 11.38
N ILE A 117 -3.52 6.27 12.48
CA ILE A 117 -4.49 6.23 13.57
C ILE A 117 -4.76 7.65 14.08
N ARG A 118 -3.73 8.46 14.32
CA ARG A 118 -3.89 9.86 14.75
C ARG A 118 -4.60 10.72 13.73
N GLN A 119 -4.26 10.54 12.46
CA GLN A 119 -4.84 11.32 11.36
C GLN A 119 -6.34 11.10 11.20
N PHE A 120 -6.79 9.85 11.30
CA PHE A 120 -8.19 9.49 11.05
C PHE A 120 -9.01 9.48 12.33
N GLY A 121 -8.48 9.03 13.46
CA GLY A 121 -9.21 9.02 14.72
C GLY A 121 -9.42 10.40 15.37
N ALA A 122 -8.69 11.44 14.91
CA ALA A 122 -8.87 12.82 15.42
C ALA A 122 -9.88 13.64 14.59
N SER A 123 -10.50 13.06 13.56
CA SER A 123 -11.53 13.73 12.78
C SER A 123 -12.80 13.85 13.62
N ASP A 124 -13.16 15.08 14.00
CA ASP A 124 -14.43 15.38 14.69
C ASP A 124 -15.58 14.67 13.96
N ASN A 125 -16.27 13.81 14.66
CA ASN A 125 -17.50 13.13 14.20
C ASN A 125 -18.67 14.11 14.08
N SER A 126 -18.51 15.14 13.27
CA SER A 126 -19.62 16.00 12.89
C SER A 126 -19.94 15.81 11.41
N ASN A 127 -20.95 14.96 11.22
CA ASN A 127 -21.85 14.96 10.08
C ASN A 127 -21.71 13.91 8.97
N GLN A 128 -22.77 13.14 8.95
CA GLN A 128 -23.62 12.78 7.80
C GLN A 128 -23.31 11.52 7.03
N MET A 129 -24.10 10.51 7.41
CA MET A 129 -24.68 9.59 6.42
C MET A 129 -25.45 10.41 5.37
N GLY A 130 -25.06 10.27 4.14
CA GLY A 130 -25.83 10.68 2.99
C GLY A 130 -25.42 12.00 2.38
N GLY A 131 -24.71 11.92 1.28
CA GLY A 131 -24.69 13.02 0.35
C GLY A 131 -23.33 13.45 -0.14
N ARG A 132 -23.07 13.13 -1.41
CA ARG A 132 -22.18 13.86 -2.33
C ARG A 132 -20.78 14.19 -1.81
N LEU A 133 -19.85 13.39 -2.25
CA LEU A 133 -18.42 13.75 -2.32
C LEU A 133 -18.25 15.18 -2.84
N PRO A 134 -17.61 16.09 -2.07
CA PRO A 134 -17.01 17.25 -2.68
C PRO A 134 -15.85 16.75 -3.54
N ASN A 135 -15.80 17.19 -4.79
CA ASN A 135 -14.62 17.13 -5.63
C ASN A 135 -13.46 17.86 -4.94
N SER A 136 -12.73 17.17 -4.08
CA SER A 136 -11.42 17.62 -3.63
C SER A 136 -10.42 16.50 -3.85
N THR A 137 -9.62 16.69 -4.85
CA THR A 137 -8.53 15.95 -5.43
C THR A 137 -7.33 15.79 -4.49
N ALA A 138 -7.48 15.22 -3.28
CA ALA A 138 -6.32 14.91 -2.42
C ALA A 138 -6.66 13.90 -1.32
N SER A 139 -7.19 12.73 -1.67
CA SER A 139 -7.14 11.59 -0.77
C SER A 139 -5.76 10.91 -0.93
N PRO A 140 -5.02 10.60 0.17
CA PRO A 140 -3.76 9.85 0.09
C PRO A 140 -3.90 8.53 -0.67
N LEU A 141 -5.06 7.89 -0.61
CA LEU A 141 -5.42 6.69 -1.38
C LEU A 141 -5.56 6.96 -2.87
N GLY A 142 -6.17 8.07 -3.25
CA GLY A 142 -6.24 8.50 -4.65
C GLY A 142 -4.84 8.73 -5.23
N THR A 143 -3.91 9.20 -4.40
CA THR A 143 -2.51 9.44 -4.80
C THR A 143 -1.73 8.13 -4.94
N ILE A 144 -1.88 7.18 -4.00
CA ILE A 144 -1.21 5.86 -4.07
C ILE A 144 -1.77 5.05 -5.24
N ARG A 145 -3.09 4.94 -5.38
CA ARG A 145 -3.75 4.29 -6.51
C ARG A 145 -3.37 4.91 -7.84
N ARG A 146 -3.36 6.23 -7.91
CA ARG A 146 -2.95 6.94 -9.12
C ARG A 146 -1.49 6.66 -9.48
N SER A 147 -0.61 6.61 -8.48
CA SER A 147 0.80 6.29 -8.69
C SER A 147 0.99 4.82 -9.10
N GLU A 148 0.26 3.88 -8.52
CA GLU A 148 0.33 2.45 -8.88
C GLU A 148 -0.25 2.17 -10.26
N ALA A 149 -1.42 2.74 -10.58
CA ALA A 149 -2.03 2.64 -11.91
C ALA A 149 -1.11 3.26 -12.96
N MET A 150 -0.59 4.47 -12.70
CA MET A 150 0.35 5.15 -13.58
C MET A 150 1.65 4.35 -13.76
N LEU A 151 2.16 3.73 -12.70
CA LEU A 151 3.34 2.85 -12.80
C LEU A 151 3.05 1.63 -13.66
N THR A 152 1.90 1.00 -13.49
CA THR A 152 1.48 -0.14 -14.30
C THR A 152 1.37 0.24 -15.77
N ASP A 153 0.78 1.39 -16.08
CA ASP A 153 0.69 1.93 -17.44
C ASP A 153 2.08 2.22 -18.02
N LEU A 154 2.98 2.81 -17.26
CA LEU A 154 4.36 3.06 -17.69
C LEU A 154 5.10 1.76 -18.00
N LEU A 155 4.95 0.73 -17.15
CA LEU A 155 5.57 -0.58 -17.37
C LEU A 155 4.99 -1.27 -18.61
N HIS A 156 3.69 -1.15 -18.88
CA HIS A 156 3.07 -1.63 -20.12
C HIS A 156 3.58 -0.87 -21.35
N GLN A 157 3.68 0.47 -21.28
CA GLN A 157 4.19 1.29 -22.37
C GLN A 157 5.66 0.97 -22.71
N ILE A 158 6.46 0.63 -21.71
CA ILE A 158 7.83 0.13 -21.87
C ILE A 158 7.84 -1.25 -22.55
N GLY A 159 6.73 -1.97 -22.54
CA GLY A 159 6.64 -3.33 -23.07
C GLY A 159 7.16 -4.39 -22.10
N LEU A 160 7.02 -4.16 -20.79
CA LEU A 160 7.35 -5.11 -19.73
C LEU A 160 6.16 -6.01 -19.42
N PRO A 161 6.24 -7.33 -19.75
CA PRO A 161 5.12 -8.24 -19.49
C PRO A 161 4.86 -8.41 -17.98
N SER A 162 3.59 -8.32 -17.58
CA SER A 162 3.16 -8.40 -16.18
C SER A 162 3.46 -9.76 -15.50
N HIS A 163 3.58 -10.85 -16.30
CA HIS A 163 3.88 -12.19 -15.78
C HIS A 163 5.35 -12.42 -15.40
N PHE A 164 6.24 -11.47 -15.69
CA PHE A 164 7.65 -11.58 -15.30
C PHE A 164 7.85 -11.22 -13.82
N LYS A 165 8.59 -12.07 -13.09
CA LYS A 165 9.00 -11.75 -11.70
C LYS A 165 9.69 -10.38 -11.60
N GLY A 166 10.50 -10.05 -12.60
CA GLY A 166 11.17 -8.75 -12.68
C GLY A 166 10.22 -7.55 -12.77
N HIS A 167 9.02 -7.72 -13.35
CA HIS A 167 7.97 -6.69 -13.36
C HIS A 167 7.47 -6.40 -11.93
N VAL A 168 7.18 -7.46 -11.17
CA VAL A 168 6.72 -7.34 -9.77
C VAL A 168 7.79 -6.67 -8.91
N TYR A 169 9.04 -7.15 -9.00
CA TYR A 169 10.15 -6.62 -8.21
C TYR A 169 10.49 -5.17 -8.57
N LEU A 170 10.44 -4.82 -9.86
CA LEU A 170 10.66 -3.45 -10.32
C LEU A 170 9.57 -2.52 -9.78
N ARG A 171 8.31 -2.95 -9.82
CA ARG A 171 7.18 -2.18 -9.28
C ARG A 171 7.38 -1.88 -7.80
N GLU A 172 7.71 -2.88 -6.99
CA GLU A 172 7.96 -2.70 -5.56
C GLU A 172 9.16 -1.77 -5.30
N ALA A 173 10.27 -1.96 -6.02
CA ALA A 173 11.46 -1.12 -5.87
C ALA A 173 11.16 0.35 -6.21
N VAL A 174 10.39 0.60 -7.27
CA VAL A 174 9.99 1.97 -7.67
C VAL A 174 9.12 2.63 -6.60
N LEU A 175 8.14 1.92 -6.05
CA LEU A 175 7.26 2.46 -5.01
C LEU A 175 8.04 2.75 -3.72
N MET A 176 8.94 1.87 -3.29
CA MET A 176 9.80 2.10 -2.12
C MET A 176 10.68 3.36 -2.29
N VAL A 177 11.29 3.53 -3.46
CA VAL A 177 12.13 4.70 -3.77
C VAL A 177 11.28 5.97 -3.96
N MET A 178 10.07 5.85 -4.49
CA MET A 178 9.13 6.97 -4.58
C MET A 178 8.79 7.53 -3.20
N ASP A 179 8.55 6.65 -2.22
CA ASP A 179 8.22 7.06 -0.84
C ASP A 179 9.46 7.54 -0.08
N ASN A 180 10.61 6.90 -0.27
CA ASN A 180 11.87 7.29 0.35
C ASN A 180 13.02 7.36 -0.67
N PRO A 181 13.33 8.55 -1.22
CA PRO A 181 14.38 8.76 -2.20
C PRO A 181 15.79 8.35 -1.77
N ALA A 182 16.07 8.39 -0.48
CA ALA A 182 17.37 8.00 0.05
C ALA A 182 17.72 6.53 -0.23
N LEU A 183 16.69 5.68 -0.42
CA LEU A 183 16.85 4.27 -0.76
C LEU A 183 17.51 4.03 -2.13
N LEU A 184 17.49 5.02 -3.03
CA LEU A 184 18.13 4.90 -4.34
C LEU A 184 19.65 4.64 -4.24
N GLY A 185 20.31 5.25 -3.27
CA GLY A 185 21.74 5.02 -2.99
C GLY A 185 22.03 3.67 -2.33
N GLY A 186 21.01 2.94 -1.91
CA GLY A 186 21.11 1.69 -1.15
C GLY A 186 20.34 0.52 -1.74
N LEU A 187 20.03 0.48 -3.04
CA LEU A 187 19.18 -0.55 -3.64
C LEU A 187 19.61 -1.98 -3.27
N THR A 188 20.89 -2.29 -3.42
CA THR A 188 21.43 -3.64 -3.13
C THR A 188 21.42 -3.98 -1.63
N LYS A 189 21.54 -2.97 -0.76
CA LYS A 189 21.66 -3.18 0.70
C LYS A 189 20.36 -3.02 1.46
N GLN A 190 19.38 -2.29 0.91
CA GLN A 190 18.17 -1.90 1.62
C GLN A 190 16.88 -2.27 0.86
N VAL A 191 16.85 -2.17 -0.47
CA VAL A 191 15.63 -2.43 -1.26
C VAL A 191 15.55 -3.88 -1.69
N TYR A 192 16.58 -4.40 -2.36
CA TYR A 192 16.56 -5.79 -2.86
C TYR A 192 16.45 -6.85 -1.75
N PRO A 193 17.08 -6.71 -0.57
CA PRO A 193 16.87 -7.66 0.52
C PRO A 193 15.42 -7.71 1.01
N VAL A 194 14.75 -6.56 1.14
CA VAL A 194 13.34 -6.50 1.55
C VAL A 194 12.43 -7.19 0.55
N ILE A 195 12.64 -6.94 -0.75
CA ILE A 195 11.87 -7.61 -1.82
C ILE A 195 12.18 -9.12 -1.84
N ALA A 196 13.45 -9.49 -1.66
CA ALA A 196 13.89 -10.87 -1.65
C ALA A 196 13.23 -11.69 -0.53
N GLU A 197 13.13 -11.12 0.66
CA GLU A 197 12.44 -11.72 1.80
C GLU A 197 10.96 -11.97 1.52
N ARG A 198 10.25 -10.96 1.00
CA ARG A 198 8.82 -11.04 0.64
C ARG A 198 8.52 -12.12 -0.39
N HIS A 199 9.43 -12.34 -1.33
CA HIS A 199 9.26 -13.27 -2.45
C HIS A 199 10.04 -14.57 -2.32
N SER A 200 10.57 -14.88 -1.13
CA SER A 200 11.33 -16.10 -0.86
C SER A 200 12.45 -16.35 -1.89
N THR A 201 13.24 -15.31 -2.17
CA THR A 201 14.35 -15.32 -3.12
C THR A 201 15.60 -14.67 -2.53
N THR A 202 16.63 -14.42 -3.34
CA THR A 202 17.86 -13.74 -2.91
C THR A 202 17.92 -12.30 -3.44
N PRO A 203 18.64 -11.37 -2.78
CA PRO A 203 18.84 -10.01 -3.29
C PRO A 203 19.42 -9.98 -4.70
N SER A 204 20.37 -10.87 -5.00
CA SER A 204 20.93 -11.01 -6.36
C SER A 204 19.90 -11.58 -7.35
N GLY A 205 18.96 -12.43 -6.88
CA GLY A 205 17.84 -12.92 -7.67
C GLY A 205 16.88 -11.81 -8.06
N VAL A 206 16.59 -10.90 -7.14
CA VAL A 206 15.77 -9.69 -7.38
C VAL A 206 16.43 -8.80 -8.43
N GLU A 207 17.73 -8.47 -8.23
CA GLU A 207 18.51 -7.64 -9.14
C GLU A 207 18.54 -8.21 -10.56
N SER A 208 18.83 -9.52 -10.66
CA SER A 208 18.90 -10.24 -11.94
C SER A 208 17.53 -10.30 -12.62
N ALA A 209 16.44 -10.51 -11.89
CA ALA A 209 15.10 -10.53 -12.44
C ALA A 209 14.71 -9.16 -13.01
N ILE A 210 14.98 -8.07 -12.30
CA ILE A 210 14.77 -6.70 -12.79
C ILE A 210 15.61 -6.44 -14.02
N ARG A 211 16.90 -6.84 -14.01
CA ARG A 211 17.80 -6.68 -15.15
C ARG A 211 17.31 -7.43 -16.38
N ASN A 212 16.87 -8.67 -16.23
CA ASN A 212 16.34 -9.49 -17.32
C ASN A 212 15.05 -8.90 -17.90
N ALA A 213 14.18 -8.37 -17.04
CA ALA A 213 12.97 -7.67 -17.48
C ALA A 213 13.32 -6.44 -18.31
N LEU A 214 14.29 -5.64 -17.85
CA LEU A 214 14.77 -4.46 -18.57
C LEU A 214 15.42 -4.83 -19.93
N VAL A 215 16.25 -5.89 -19.97
CA VAL A 215 16.83 -6.39 -21.22
C VAL A 215 15.74 -6.82 -22.21
N THR A 216 14.69 -7.47 -21.71
CA THR A 216 13.56 -7.89 -22.54
C THR A 216 12.81 -6.69 -23.10
N ALA A 217 12.52 -5.70 -22.28
CA ALA A 217 11.87 -4.46 -22.69
C ALA A 217 12.73 -3.68 -23.71
N TRP A 218 14.03 -3.64 -23.50
CA TRP A 218 14.97 -2.97 -24.41
C TRP A 218 15.05 -3.60 -25.80
N ASN A 219 15.03 -4.93 -25.85
CA ASN A 219 15.19 -5.68 -27.10
C ASN A 219 13.88 -5.96 -27.83
N ARG A 220 12.78 -6.11 -27.12
CA ARG A 220 11.48 -6.58 -27.65
C ARG A 220 10.32 -5.66 -27.34
N GLY A 221 10.51 -4.69 -26.41
CA GLY A 221 9.50 -3.73 -26.01
C GLY A 221 9.57 -2.43 -26.79
N ASN A 222 9.05 -1.36 -26.20
CA ASN A 222 9.04 -0.03 -26.79
C ASN A 222 10.33 0.73 -26.42
N ARG A 223 11.40 0.48 -27.17
CA ARG A 223 12.70 1.09 -26.94
C ARG A 223 12.68 2.62 -27.08
N GLU A 224 11.90 3.16 -28.00
CA GLU A 224 11.79 4.61 -28.22
C GLU A 224 11.17 5.30 -27.00
N PHE A 225 10.12 4.70 -26.45
CA PHE A 225 9.51 5.19 -25.24
C PHE A 225 10.47 5.11 -24.04
N LEU A 226 11.23 4.01 -23.90
CA LEU A 226 12.27 3.88 -22.88
C LEU A 226 13.34 4.95 -22.99
N VAL A 227 13.85 5.22 -24.18
CA VAL A 227 14.86 6.26 -24.44
C VAL A 227 14.33 7.63 -24.07
N THR A 228 13.09 7.94 -24.45
CA THR A 228 12.41 9.19 -24.14
C THR A 228 12.19 9.35 -22.62
N LEU A 229 11.67 8.29 -21.99
CA LEU A 229 11.40 8.28 -20.54
C LEU A 229 12.69 8.47 -19.71
N MET A 230 13.79 7.86 -20.15
CA MET A 230 15.09 7.96 -19.49
C MET A 230 15.82 9.29 -19.77
N GLY A 231 15.40 10.05 -20.77
CA GLY A 231 16.14 11.22 -21.23
C GLY A 231 17.53 10.86 -21.77
N ILE A 232 17.66 9.68 -22.38
CA ILE A 232 18.92 9.21 -22.94
C ILE A 232 19.13 9.89 -24.29
N HIS A 233 20.22 10.64 -24.41
CA HIS A 233 20.62 11.17 -25.71
C HIS A 233 21.19 10.04 -26.58
N MET A 234 20.75 9.98 -27.83
CA MET A 234 21.35 9.10 -28.81
C MET A 234 22.81 9.52 -29.02
N THR A 235 23.70 8.56 -29.07
CA THR A 235 25.08 8.79 -29.48
C THR A 235 25.13 9.26 -30.95
N ASN A 236 26.23 9.86 -31.36
CA ASN A 236 26.41 10.33 -32.75
C ASN A 236 26.25 9.20 -33.80
N ASN A 237 26.32 7.95 -33.39
CA ASN A 237 26.10 6.76 -34.23
C ASN A 237 24.64 6.23 -34.17
N GLY A 238 23.70 6.95 -33.56
CA GLY A 238 22.30 6.52 -33.42
C GLY A 238 22.08 5.38 -32.40
N GLU A 239 23.09 5.06 -31.58
CA GLU A 239 23.00 4.04 -30.55
C GLU A 239 22.66 4.67 -29.19
N ALA A 240 21.61 4.17 -28.54
CA ALA A 240 21.31 4.48 -27.15
C ALA A 240 21.81 3.36 -26.25
N GLN A 241 22.47 3.73 -25.13
CA GLN A 241 22.93 2.76 -24.16
C GLN A 241 21.80 2.35 -23.22
N MET A 242 21.65 1.04 -23.00
CA MET A 242 20.65 0.50 -22.10
C MET A 242 20.90 0.99 -20.65
N PRO A 243 19.87 1.54 -19.96
CA PRO A 243 20.03 2.04 -18.59
C PRO A 243 20.33 0.91 -17.59
N THR A 244 20.86 1.29 -16.43
CA THR A 244 20.99 0.37 -15.29
C THR A 244 19.67 0.26 -14.54
N ASN A 245 19.52 -0.77 -13.68
CA ASN A 245 18.35 -0.91 -12.82
C ASN A 245 18.09 0.35 -11.96
N SER A 246 19.15 0.93 -11.40
CA SER A 246 19.07 2.12 -10.56
C SER A 246 18.57 3.35 -11.33
N VAL A 247 19.03 3.54 -12.55
CA VAL A 247 18.56 4.65 -13.41
C VAL A 247 17.10 4.46 -13.78
N LEU A 248 16.68 3.24 -14.12
CA LEU A 248 15.28 2.95 -14.42
C LEU A 248 14.38 3.21 -13.20
N ILE A 249 14.74 2.67 -12.03
CA ILE A 249 13.99 2.85 -10.79
C ILE A 249 13.88 4.34 -10.43
N ALA A 250 14.99 5.09 -10.51
CA ALA A 250 15.01 6.52 -10.22
C ALA A 250 14.05 7.29 -11.13
N LYS A 251 14.14 7.09 -12.45
CA LYS A 251 13.31 7.81 -13.43
C LYS A 251 11.83 7.50 -13.30
N LEU A 252 11.48 6.24 -13.07
CA LEU A 252 10.09 5.84 -12.81
C LEU A 252 9.57 6.48 -11.51
N ALA A 253 10.34 6.45 -10.43
CA ALA A 253 9.98 7.06 -9.16
C ALA A 253 9.80 8.58 -9.29
N ASP A 254 10.71 9.28 -9.99
CA ASP A 254 10.61 10.71 -10.24
C ASP A 254 9.38 11.06 -11.07
N ARG A 255 9.06 10.26 -12.10
CA ARG A 255 7.87 10.47 -12.93
C ARG A 255 6.57 10.38 -12.12
N LEU A 256 6.52 9.42 -11.20
CA LEU A 256 5.37 9.26 -10.31
C LEU A 256 5.24 10.42 -9.30
N ARG A 257 6.36 10.97 -8.83
CA ARG A 257 6.35 12.14 -7.92
C ARG A 257 5.87 13.41 -8.61
N LEU A 258 6.27 13.63 -9.86
CA LEU A 258 5.86 14.80 -10.65
C LEU A 258 4.38 14.78 -11.05
N ALA A 259 3.72 13.62 -10.93
CA ALA A 259 2.31 13.45 -11.21
C ALA A 259 1.41 13.55 -9.96
N LYS A 260 2.03 13.76 -8.79
CA LYS A 260 1.33 14.09 -7.53
C LYS A 260 0.93 15.56 -7.54
#